data_b390087df8bff3bfb42910e4bc5e84fa
#
_entry.id   b390087df8bff3bfb42910e4bc5e84fa
#
_cell.length_a   1.000
_cell.length_b   1.000
_cell.length_c   1.000
_cell.angle_alpha   90.00
_cell.angle_beta   90.00
_cell.angle_gamma   90.00
#
_symmetry.space_group_name_H-M   'P 1'
#
loop_
_entity.id
_entity.type
_entity.pdbx_description
1 polymer ?
#
loop_
_entity_poly.entity_id
_entity_poly.type
_entity_poly.pdbx_seq_one_letter_code
_entity_poly.pdbx_strand_id
1 'polypeptide(L)'
;MIRANSAKELVARCKEMEYEAKKKVSEQWVEDIVCKEIRNAASTGKSSMFICFPDRVNKEMVVAYIKEHGYTVELTAHKNLRISW
;
A
#
# COMPACT_ATOMS: atom_id res chain seq x y z
N MET A 1 -18.92 23.82 -26.67
CA MET A 1 -18.20 22.52 -26.84
C MET A 1 -16.81 22.60 -26.24
N ILE A 2 -16.46 21.65 -25.42
CA ILE A 2 -15.14 21.60 -24.77
C ILE A 2 -14.08 21.25 -25.82
N ARG A 3 -12.97 22.01 -25.82
CA ARG A 3 -11.84 21.70 -26.71
C ARG A 3 -11.18 20.38 -26.29
N ALA A 4 -10.63 19.64 -27.27
CA ALA A 4 -9.98 18.36 -27.02
C ALA A 4 -8.87 18.43 -25.96
N ASN A 5 -8.11 19.51 -25.92
CA ASN A 5 -7.05 19.73 -24.91
C ASN A 5 -7.63 19.83 -23.49
N SER A 6 -8.76 20.51 -23.31
CA SER A 6 -9.43 20.62 -22.02
C SER A 6 -10.00 19.28 -21.56
N ALA A 7 -10.54 18.48 -22.47
CA ALA A 7 -11.00 17.14 -22.17
C ALA A 7 -9.86 16.22 -21.74
N LYS A 8 -8.69 16.29 -22.38
CA LYS A 8 -7.49 15.55 -22.00
C LYS A 8 -6.99 15.94 -20.61
N GLU A 9 -6.99 17.22 -20.28
CA GLU A 9 -6.60 17.70 -18.96
C GLU A 9 -7.54 17.20 -17.87
N LEU A 10 -8.85 17.18 -18.11
CA LEU A 10 -9.83 16.64 -17.17
C LEU A 10 -9.61 15.15 -16.91
N VAL A 11 -9.34 14.37 -17.96
CA VAL A 11 -9.03 12.93 -17.83
C VAL A 11 -7.76 12.72 -17.02
N ALA A 12 -6.72 13.48 -17.27
CA ALA A 12 -5.47 13.41 -16.51
C ALA A 12 -5.68 13.71 -15.02
N ARG A 13 -6.44 14.77 -14.71
CA ARG A 13 -6.80 15.12 -13.31
C ARG A 13 -7.60 14.03 -12.62
N CYS A 14 -8.56 13.42 -13.30
CA CYS A 14 -9.33 12.30 -12.73
C CYS A 14 -8.44 11.11 -12.40
N LYS A 15 -7.49 10.76 -13.27
CA LYS A 15 -6.53 9.69 -13.02
C LYS A 15 -5.62 9.97 -11.83
N GLU A 16 -5.15 11.20 -11.68
CA GLU A 16 -4.34 11.62 -10.53
C GLU A 16 -5.13 11.51 -9.22
N MET A 17 -6.39 11.93 -9.20
CA MET A 17 -7.27 11.79 -8.04
C MET A 17 -7.52 10.35 -7.65
N GLU A 18 -7.75 9.45 -8.61
CA GLU A 18 -7.91 8.02 -8.36
C GLU A 18 -6.64 7.41 -7.79
N TYR A 19 -5.47 7.77 -8.30
CA TYR A 19 -4.18 7.32 -7.81
C TYR A 19 -3.95 7.77 -6.35
N GLU A 20 -4.18 9.02 -6.04
CA GLU A 20 -4.04 9.57 -4.69
C GLU A 20 -5.01 8.92 -3.70
N ALA A 21 -6.25 8.66 -4.11
CA ALA A 21 -7.23 7.99 -3.28
C ALA A 21 -6.78 6.56 -2.95
N LYS A 22 -6.31 5.80 -3.91
CA LYS A 22 -5.76 4.45 -3.71
C LYS A 22 -4.53 4.47 -2.82
N LYS A 23 -3.65 5.44 -3.02
CA LYS A 23 -2.46 5.63 -2.19
C LYS A 23 -2.82 5.89 -0.74
N LYS A 24 -3.78 6.77 -0.47
CA LYS A 24 -4.26 7.05 0.89
C LYS A 24 -4.86 5.82 1.55
N VAL A 25 -5.70 5.07 0.85
CA VAL A 25 -6.31 3.83 1.36
C VAL A 25 -5.23 2.80 1.68
N SER A 26 -4.24 2.64 0.81
CA SER A 26 -3.15 1.69 1.01
C SER A 26 -2.26 2.08 2.19
N GLU A 27 -1.86 3.33 2.30
CA GLU A 27 -1.05 3.85 3.40
C GLU A 27 -1.81 3.76 4.73
N GLN A 28 -3.10 4.10 4.74
CA GLN A 28 -3.93 4.03 5.94
C GLN A 28 -4.07 2.58 6.41
N TRP A 29 -4.25 1.63 5.49
CA TRP A 29 -4.30 0.21 5.82
C TRP A 29 -3.00 -0.25 6.46
N VAL A 30 -1.84 0.19 5.94
CA VAL A 30 -0.54 -0.13 6.54
C VAL A 30 -0.44 0.44 7.96
N GLU A 31 -0.81 1.70 8.15
CA GLU A 31 -0.78 2.33 9.47
C GLU A 31 -1.72 1.66 10.49
N ASP A 32 -2.93 1.30 10.07
CA ASP A 32 -3.93 0.73 10.97
C ASP A 32 -3.71 -0.75 11.27
N ILE A 33 -3.31 -1.53 10.28
CA ILE A 33 -3.26 -3.00 10.37
C ILE A 33 -1.81 -3.50 10.44
N VAL A 34 -0.97 -3.12 9.49
CA VAL A 34 0.39 -3.65 9.39
C VAL A 34 1.25 -3.20 10.57
N CYS A 35 1.20 -1.95 10.95
CA CYS A 35 1.96 -1.43 12.09
C CYS A 35 1.56 -2.13 13.39
N LYS A 36 0.27 -2.38 13.60
CA LYS A 36 -0.24 -3.10 14.76
C LYS A 36 0.28 -4.55 14.79
N GLU A 37 0.25 -5.24 13.67
CA GLU A 37 0.74 -6.62 13.56
C GLU A 37 2.25 -6.70 13.76
N ILE A 38 3.01 -5.75 13.24
CA ILE A 38 4.46 -5.66 13.46
C ILE A 38 4.77 -5.47 14.94
N ARG A 39 4.07 -4.59 15.63
CA ARG A 39 4.24 -4.37 17.08
C ARG A 39 3.95 -5.64 17.87
N ASN A 40 2.88 -6.35 17.54
CA ASN A 40 2.54 -7.61 18.21
C ASN A 40 3.62 -8.67 17.98
N ALA A 41 4.09 -8.84 16.75
CA ALA A 41 5.14 -9.79 16.42
C ALA A 41 6.47 -9.45 17.12
N ALA A 42 6.87 -8.19 17.09
CA ALA A 42 8.09 -7.72 17.77
C ALA A 42 8.02 -7.91 19.29
N SER A 43 6.84 -7.69 19.89
CA SER A 43 6.61 -7.89 21.32
C SER A 43 6.78 -9.36 21.74
N THR A 44 6.59 -10.30 20.84
CA THR A 44 6.79 -11.74 21.06
C THR A 44 8.18 -12.24 20.66
N GLY A 45 9.09 -11.33 20.30
CA GLY A 45 10.47 -11.66 19.93
C GLY A 45 10.65 -12.11 18.49
N LYS A 46 9.65 -11.93 17.63
CA LYS A 46 9.75 -12.27 16.22
C LYS A 46 10.43 -11.17 15.41
N SER A 47 11.16 -11.54 14.35
CA SER A 47 11.82 -10.60 13.43
C SER A 47 11.15 -10.54 12.05
N SER A 48 10.08 -11.30 11.87
CA SER A 48 9.32 -11.32 10.62
C SER A 48 7.86 -11.71 10.87
N MET A 49 7.00 -11.39 9.91
CA MET A 49 5.59 -11.76 9.94
C MET A 49 5.03 -11.93 8.54
N PHE A 50 3.93 -12.66 8.44
CA PHE A 50 3.14 -12.79 7.22
C PHE A 50 1.83 -12.03 7.36
N ILE A 51 1.40 -11.37 6.31
CA ILE A 51 0.12 -10.66 6.28
C ILE A 51 -0.55 -10.79 4.91
N CYS A 52 -1.87 -10.96 4.92
CA CYS A 52 -2.68 -10.93 3.71
C CYS A 52 -3.22 -9.51 3.51
N PHE A 53 -3.17 -8.99 2.29
CA PHE A 53 -3.73 -7.69 1.97
C PHE A 53 -5.07 -7.84 1.26
N PRO A 54 -6.05 -6.94 1.52
CA PRO A 54 -7.35 -6.96 0.85
C PRO A 54 -7.27 -6.38 -0.56
N ASP A 55 -8.27 -6.69 -1.39
CA ASP A 55 -8.34 -6.20 -2.77
C ASP A 55 -8.45 -4.67 -2.88
N ARG A 56 -8.95 -4.01 -1.82
CA ARG A 56 -9.12 -2.56 -1.78
C ARG A 56 -7.80 -1.78 -1.77
N VAL A 57 -6.70 -2.41 -1.43
CA VAL A 57 -5.37 -1.79 -1.39
C VAL A 57 -4.54 -2.21 -2.60
N ASN A 58 -3.66 -1.32 -3.05
CA ASN A 58 -2.73 -1.62 -4.12
C ASN A 58 -1.46 -2.26 -3.56
N LYS A 59 -1.18 -3.48 -3.98
CA LYS A 59 -0.01 -4.25 -3.54
C LYS A 59 1.31 -3.48 -3.69
N GLU A 60 1.52 -2.87 -4.85
CA GLU A 60 2.76 -2.14 -5.15
C GLU A 60 2.94 -0.92 -4.24
N MET A 61 1.85 -0.21 -3.96
CA MET A 61 1.87 0.95 -3.06
C MET A 61 2.13 0.52 -1.61
N VAL A 62 1.53 -0.58 -1.16
CA VAL A 62 1.75 -1.14 0.17
C VAL A 62 3.21 -1.56 0.33
N VAL A 63 3.75 -2.30 -0.63
CA VAL A 63 5.15 -2.76 -0.61
C VAL A 63 6.11 -1.58 -0.59
N ALA A 64 5.91 -0.58 -1.45
CA ALA A 64 6.75 0.61 -1.50
C ALA A 64 6.72 1.38 -0.18
N TYR A 65 5.53 1.58 0.39
CA TYR A 65 5.35 2.31 1.64
C TYR A 65 6.05 1.61 2.82
N ILE A 66 5.92 0.29 2.92
CA ILE A 66 6.58 -0.49 3.98
C ILE A 66 8.09 -0.46 3.81
N LYS A 67 8.60 -0.59 2.59
CA LYS A 67 10.04 -0.50 2.30
C LYS A 67 10.64 0.86 2.64
N GLU A 68 9.91 1.94 2.40
CA GLU A 68 10.33 3.30 2.76
C GLU A 68 10.57 3.46 4.27
N HIS A 69 9.90 2.66 5.08
CA HIS A 69 10.06 2.65 6.54
C HIS A 69 11.19 1.73 7.03
N GLY A 70 12.01 1.19 6.14
CA GLY A 70 13.18 0.40 6.48
C GLY A 70 12.93 -1.10 6.64
N TYR A 71 11.76 -1.60 6.29
CA TYR A 71 11.44 -3.03 6.36
C TYR A 71 11.79 -3.73 5.05
N THR A 72 12.05 -5.05 5.16
CA THR A 72 12.18 -5.93 3.99
C THR A 72 10.82 -6.57 3.72
N VAL A 73 10.37 -6.52 2.47
CA VAL A 73 9.08 -7.07 2.06
C VAL A 73 9.27 -8.06 0.92
N GLU A 74 8.71 -9.25 1.08
CA GLU A 74 8.71 -10.30 0.06
C GLU A 74 7.28 -10.72 -0.26
N LEU A 75 6.96 -10.89 -1.53
CA LEU A 75 5.69 -11.47 -1.97
C LEU A 75 5.83 -12.99 -1.99
N THR A 76 5.22 -13.67 -1.02
CA THR A 76 5.35 -15.13 -0.85
C THR A 76 4.28 -15.93 -1.60
N ALA A 77 3.09 -15.37 -1.75
CA ALA A 77 1.98 -15.97 -2.46
C ALA A 77 1.03 -14.87 -2.94
N HIS A 78 0.01 -15.24 -3.71
CA HIS A 78 -1.01 -14.28 -4.13
C HIS A 78 -1.67 -13.66 -2.89
N LYS A 79 -1.59 -12.34 -2.77
CA LYS A 79 -2.10 -11.52 -1.65
C LYS A 79 -1.42 -11.75 -0.29
N ASN A 80 -0.33 -12.49 -0.22
CA ASN A 80 0.44 -12.66 1.01
C ASN A 80 1.79 -11.95 0.92
N LEU A 81 2.14 -11.22 1.97
CA LEU A 81 3.42 -10.54 2.11
C LEU A 81 4.15 -11.04 3.34
N ARG A 82 5.46 -11.24 3.22
CA ARG A 82 6.35 -11.45 4.35
C ARG A 82 7.10 -10.16 4.63
N ILE A 83 6.95 -9.64 5.84
CA ILE A 83 7.60 -8.41 6.28
C ILE A 83 8.64 -8.78 7.33
N SER A 84 9.87 -8.32 7.15
CA SER A 84 10.99 -8.58 8.07
C SER A 84 11.62 -7.27 8.54
N TRP A 85 12.17 -7.30 9.73
CA TRP A 85 12.85 -6.14 10.35
C TRP A 85 14.12 -6.49 11.12
#